data_0a75c18aff252cda1378d667da550bf4
#
_entry.id   0a75c18aff252cda1378d667da550bf4
#
_cell.length_a   1.000
_cell.length_b   1.000
_cell.length_c   1.000
_cell.angle_alpha   90.00
_cell.angle_beta   90.00
_cell.angle_gamma   90.00
#
_symmetry.space_group_name_H-M   'P 1'
#
loop_
_entity.id
_entity.type
_entity.pdbx_description
1 polymer ?
#
loop_
_entity_poly.entity_id
_entity_poly.type
_entity_poly.pdbx_seq_one_letter_code
_entity_poly.pdbx_strand_id
1 'polypeptide(L)'
;MPPIRIFTPSFADADNTNAQNLTVKEVVARLPPEKFHVTMISMGEPDARIAERRNTVLLPYSKHGNTPRMLVAVLGSPPDVYFFPRYGPLDEWYLRLRRTFRLRSALVTYVVTMVKDRLVSPVEVLSVNESDVLVGNSRFVTQTVEEYFNVSSVETIYDGIDTRAFYPPVDSNRGQRERLSIFYAGSFQGRKRVSLIIRQAARLPAVDFRLAGKGEEEEPCRKLAAELGCRNVAFLGHLNPSALGEEMRAADLFLFPSVLEGHPQVLGQAAACGLPTVAMNIYRPDYVEDGETGFLAGSETEIEEKLDLLVANRELRARMSAAAVKHAEQFSWDRIAGQWAEVLEAAVKRRRG
;
A
#
# COMPACT_ATOMS: atom_id res chain seq x y z
N MET A 1 -18.79 9.22 -26.07
CA MET A 1 -17.91 10.36 -25.76
C MET A 1 -16.48 9.94 -26.06
N PRO A 2 -15.58 10.84 -26.46
CA PRO A 2 -14.16 10.48 -26.58
C PRO A 2 -13.60 10.04 -25.23
N PRO A 3 -12.58 9.16 -25.21
CA PRO A 3 -11.97 8.70 -23.96
C PRO A 3 -11.37 9.86 -23.18
N ILE A 4 -11.45 9.77 -21.86
CA ILE A 4 -10.81 10.73 -20.93
C ILE A 4 -9.30 10.56 -21.04
N ARG A 5 -8.57 11.64 -21.30
CA ARG A 5 -7.12 11.65 -21.39
C ARG A 5 -6.51 11.87 -20.03
N ILE A 6 -5.75 10.91 -19.57
CA ILE A 6 -5.04 10.94 -18.27
C ILE A 6 -3.55 11.08 -18.56
N PHE A 7 -2.88 11.97 -17.84
CA PHE A 7 -1.43 11.95 -17.71
C PHE A 7 -1.06 11.67 -16.25
N THR A 8 -0.12 10.76 -16.05
CA THR A 8 0.48 10.51 -14.73
C THR A 8 2.00 10.52 -14.83
N PRO A 9 2.70 11.23 -13.92
CA PRO A 9 4.16 11.24 -13.85
C PRO A 9 4.74 9.97 -13.20
N SER A 10 3.90 8.99 -12.90
CA SER A 10 4.33 7.69 -12.37
C SER A 10 4.98 6.83 -13.46
N PHE A 11 5.95 5.99 -13.05
CA PHE A 11 6.69 5.13 -13.96
C PHE A 11 5.92 3.85 -14.28
N ALA A 12 5.90 3.49 -15.56
CA ALA A 12 5.29 2.26 -16.06
C ALA A 12 6.21 1.03 -15.91
N ASP A 13 7.48 1.22 -15.53
CA ASP A 13 8.53 0.18 -15.57
C ASP A 13 8.24 -0.99 -14.61
N ALA A 14 8.53 -2.21 -15.07
CA ALA A 14 8.23 -3.44 -14.36
C ALA A 14 8.97 -3.55 -13.02
N ASP A 15 10.25 -3.14 -13.01
CA ASP A 15 11.15 -3.20 -11.85
C ASP A 15 10.92 -2.07 -10.82
N ASN A 16 10.13 -1.05 -11.19
CA ASN A 16 9.82 0.06 -10.28
C ASN A 16 8.64 -0.32 -9.36
N THR A 17 8.97 -0.92 -8.23
CA THR A 17 8.02 -1.52 -7.27
C THR A 17 7.74 -0.64 -6.04
N ASN A 18 8.13 0.64 -6.02
CA ASN A 18 7.72 1.50 -4.92
C ASN A 18 6.19 1.62 -4.86
N ALA A 19 5.64 1.78 -3.66
CA ALA A 19 4.20 1.74 -3.41
C ALA A 19 3.39 2.66 -4.33
N GLN A 20 3.88 3.87 -4.60
CA GLN A 20 3.22 4.84 -5.48
C GLN A 20 3.11 4.36 -6.92
N ASN A 21 4.22 3.88 -7.51
CA ASN A 21 4.20 3.38 -8.88
C ASN A 21 3.38 2.09 -8.99
N LEU A 22 3.46 1.22 -7.98
CA LEU A 22 2.67 0.00 -7.95
C LEU A 22 1.17 0.33 -7.99
N THR A 23 0.70 1.22 -7.12
CA THR A 23 -0.71 1.62 -7.08
C THR A 23 -1.17 2.17 -8.44
N VAL A 24 -0.41 3.08 -9.04
CA VAL A 24 -0.79 3.65 -10.35
C VAL A 24 -0.80 2.58 -11.45
N LYS A 25 0.19 1.69 -11.48
CA LYS A 25 0.23 0.58 -12.46
C LYS A 25 -0.98 -0.34 -12.31
N GLU A 26 -1.32 -0.73 -11.07
CA GLU A 26 -2.47 -1.60 -10.81
C GLU A 26 -3.80 -0.94 -11.20
N VAL A 27 -3.95 0.36 -10.92
CA VAL A 27 -5.12 1.13 -11.36
C VAL A 27 -5.17 1.23 -12.88
N VAL A 28 -4.10 1.70 -13.53
CA VAL A 28 -4.07 1.92 -14.98
C VAL A 28 -4.28 0.63 -15.76
N ALA A 29 -3.70 -0.49 -15.32
CA ALA A 29 -3.88 -1.79 -15.97
C ALA A 29 -5.35 -2.24 -16.00
N ARG A 30 -6.19 -1.75 -15.08
CA ARG A 30 -7.61 -2.13 -14.94
C ARG A 30 -8.58 -1.07 -15.43
N LEU A 31 -8.13 0.16 -15.68
CA LEU A 31 -9.02 1.18 -16.27
C LEU A 31 -9.52 0.74 -17.65
N PRO A 32 -10.83 0.80 -17.93
CA PRO A 32 -11.39 0.44 -19.24
C PRO A 32 -10.74 1.25 -20.38
N PRO A 33 -10.05 0.62 -21.35
CA PRO A 33 -9.31 1.35 -22.37
C PRO A 33 -10.22 2.11 -23.37
N GLU A 34 -11.49 1.74 -23.47
CA GLU A 34 -12.49 2.48 -24.26
C GLU A 34 -12.91 3.80 -23.63
N LYS A 35 -12.78 3.91 -22.28
CA LYS A 35 -13.12 5.12 -21.53
C LYS A 35 -11.91 6.01 -21.23
N PHE A 36 -10.72 5.42 -21.13
CA PHE A 36 -9.51 6.11 -20.65
C PHE A 36 -8.32 5.93 -21.59
N HIS A 37 -7.79 7.04 -22.05
CA HIS A 37 -6.51 7.13 -22.74
C HIS A 37 -5.45 7.57 -21.75
N VAL A 38 -4.44 6.75 -21.47
CA VAL A 38 -3.46 7.02 -20.41
C VAL A 38 -2.09 7.29 -21.01
N THR A 39 -1.44 8.35 -20.55
CA THR A 39 -0.04 8.66 -20.83
C THR A 39 0.76 8.51 -19.55
N MET A 40 1.78 7.66 -19.58
CA MET A 40 2.71 7.39 -18.47
C MET A 40 4.16 7.63 -18.90
N ILE A 41 5.05 7.67 -17.93
CA ILE A 41 6.51 7.80 -18.12
C ILE A 41 7.14 6.40 -18.06
N SER A 42 8.15 6.14 -18.90
CA SER A 42 8.95 4.92 -18.84
C SER A 42 10.44 5.23 -18.97
N MET A 43 11.27 4.62 -18.12
CA MET A 43 12.74 4.75 -18.14
C MET A 43 13.44 3.47 -18.61
N GLY A 44 12.76 2.33 -18.47
CA GLY A 44 13.27 1.01 -18.76
C GLY A 44 12.23 0.14 -19.46
N GLU A 45 12.17 -1.13 -19.08
CA GLU A 45 11.18 -2.08 -19.59
C GLU A 45 9.84 -1.88 -18.88
N PRO A 46 8.79 -1.51 -19.59
CA PRO A 46 7.47 -1.30 -18.98
C PRO A 46 6.83 -2.60 -18.52
N ASP A 47 5.96 -2.52 -17.51
CA ASP A 47 5.07 -3.62 -17.12
C ASP A 47 4.25 -4.06 -18.34
N ALA A 48 4.28 -5.36 -18.67
CA ALA A 48 3.64 -5.91 -19.85
C ALA A 48 2.13 -5.54 -19.93
N ARG A 49 1.43 -5.54 -18.80
CA ARG A 49 0.01 -5.19 -18.72
C ARG A 49 -0.26 -3.74 -19.14
N ILE A 50 0.71 -2.84 -18.89
CA ILE A 50 0.64 -1.43 -19.29
C ILE A 50 1.05 -1.27 -20.75
N ALA A 51 2.12 -1.96 -21.19
CA ALA A 51 2.60 -1.89 -22.58
C ALA A 51 1.58 -2.43 -23.59
N GLU A 52 0.90 -3.51 -23.24
CA GLU A 52 -0.12 -4.17 -24.09
C GLU A 52 -1.51 -3.50 -24.01
N ARG A 53 -1.70 -2.62 -23.03
CA ARG A 53 -2.99 -1.95 -22.84
C ARG A 53 -3.28 -0.98 -24.00
N ARG A 54 -4.42 -1.18 -24.69
CA ARG A 54 -4.90 -0.25 -25.72
C ARG A 54 -5.09 1.16 -25.14
N ASN A 55 -4.94 2.19 -25.98
CA ASN A 55 -5.05 3.58 -25.55
C ASN A 55 -4.07 3.98 -24.43
N THR A 56 -2.84 3.47 -24.52
CA THR A 56 -1.74 3.83 -23.64
C THR A 56 -0.58 4.40 -24.43
N VAL A 57 -0.01 5.51 -23.95
CA VAL A 57 1.20 6.14 -24.51
C VAL A 57 2.27 6.13 -23.44
N LEU A 58 3.45 5.62 -23.77
CA LEU A 58 4.62 5.63 -22.92
C LEU A 58 5.59 6.71 -23.40
N LEU A 59 5.84 7.71 -22.55
CA LEU A 59 6.81 8.76 -22.83
C LEU A 59 8.17 8.34 -22.28
N PRO A 60 9.22 8.25 -23.13
CA PRO A 60 10.56 7.89 -22.66
C PRO A 60 11.11 8.99 -21.75
N TYR A 61 11.65 8.60 -20.60
CA TYR A 61 12.28 9.47 -19.63
C TYR A 61 13.76 9.10 -19.48
N SER A 62 14.64 10.09 -19.51
CA SER A 62 16.05 9.91 -19.17
C SER A 62 16.42 10.78 -17.97
N LYS A 63 17.39 10.34 -17.18
CA LYS A 63 17.81 11.03 -15.94
C LYS A 63 18.37 12.45 -16.17
N HIS A 64 18.66 12.82 -17.42
CA HIS A 64 19.33 14.08 -17.74
C HIS A 64 18.42 14.95 -18.64
N GLY A 65 17.78 15.96 -18.07
CA GLY A 65 17.23 17.09 -18.82
C GLY A 65 15.84 16.94 -19.46
N ASN A 66 14.99 16.00 -19.03
CA ASN A 66 13.73 15.73 -19.70
C ASN A 66 12.50 16.53 -19.24
N THR A 67 12.57 17.25 -18.13
CA THR A 67 11.41 18.03 -17.65
C THR A 67 10.84 18.99 -18.71
N PRO A 68 11.64 19.80 -19.44
CA PRO A 68 11.11 20.67 -20.49
C PRO A 68 10.43 19.89 -21.62
N ARG A 69 11.01 18.77 -22.06
CA ARG A 69 10.45 17.93 -23.13
C ARG A 69 9.11 17.30 -22.70
N MET A 70 9.03 16.82 -21.46
CA MET A 70 7.79 16.30 -20.88
C MET A 70 6.72 17.39 -20.78
N LEU A 71 7.08 18.59 -20.32
CA LEU A 71 6.16 19.72 -20.28
C LEU A 71 5.63 20.06 -21.67
N VAL A 72 6.49 20.13 -22.69
CA VAL A 72 6.05 20.36 -24.07
C VAL A 72 5.09 19.29 -24.55
N ALA A 73 5.37 18.02 -24.27
CA ALA A 73 4.49 16.91 -24.65
C ALA A 73 3.12 17.01 -23.93
N VAL A 74 3.11 17.28 -22.63
CA VAL A 74 1.88 17.39 -21.83
C VAL A 74 1.09 18.65 -22.18
N LEU A 75 1.75 19.79 -22.41
CA LEU A 75 1.08 21.05 -22.79
C LEU A 75 0.63 21.08 -24.23
N GLY A 76 1.35 20.38 -25.14
CA GLY A 76 0.95 20.25 -26.55
C GLY A 76 -0.34 19.44 -26.74
N SER A 77 -0.66 18.56 -25.80
CA SER A 77 -1.94 17.83 -25.74
C SER A 77 -2.40 17.75 -24.27
N PRO A 78 -2.95 18.83 -23.72
CA PRO A 78 -3.31 18.88 -22.30
C PRO A 78 -4.24 17.73 -21.92
N PRO A 79 -3.93 16.98 -20.84
CA PRO A 79 -4.80 15.91 -20.38
C PRO A 79 -6.11 16.47 -19.81
N ASP A 80 -7.16 15.65 -19.81
CA ASP A 80 -8.38 15.98 -19.07
C ASP A 80 -8.15 15.82 -17.55
N VAL A 81 -7.26 14.87 -17.16
CA VAL A 81 -6.83 14.65 -15.77
C VAL A 81 -5.32 14.56 -15.67
N TYR A 82 -4.73 15.34 -14.77
CA TYR A 82 -3.37 15.15 -14.26
C TYR A 82 -3.48 14.31 -12.98
N PHE A 83 -3.00 13.08 -13.04
CA PHE A 83 -3.25 12.07 -12.02
C PHE A 83 -2.00 11.75 -11.22
N PHE A 84 -2.09 11.87 -9.90
CA PHE A 84 -1.12 11.47 -8.93
C PHE A 84 0.26 12.14 -9.12
N PRO A 85 0.39 13.44 -8.82
CA PRO A 85 1.66 14.14 -8.78
C PRO A 85 2.68 13.44 -7.88
N ARG A 86 3.94 13.42 -8.31
CA ARG A 86 5.06 12.82 -7.57
C ARG A 86 5.90 13.86 -6.82
N TYR A 87 5.44 15.09 -6.83
CA TYR A 87 6.06 16.24 -6.18
C TYR A 87 7.47 16.59 -6.69
N GLY A 88 7.73 16.25 -7.96
CA GLY A 88 8.97 16.54 -8.64
C GLY A 88 8.92 17.84 -9.47
N PRO A 89 10.04 18.22 -10.15
CA PRO A 89 10.10 19.43 -10.96
C PRO A 89 9.05 19.49 -12.09
N LEU A 90 8.68 18.35 -12.67
CA LEU A 90 7.64 18.29 -13.71
C LEU A 90 6.29 18.74 -13.14
N ASP A 91 5.94 18.25 -11.95
CA ASP A 91 4.69 18.61 -11.28
C ASP A 91 4.66 20.10 -10.93
N GLU A 92 5.76 20.63 -10.37
CA GLU A 92 5.87 22.03 -10.01
C GLU A 92 5.62 22.94 -11.21
N TRP A 93 6.34 22.70 -12.32
CA TRP A 93 6.18 23.50 -13.53
C TRP A 93 4.78 23.35 -14.13
N TYR A 94 4.26 22.13 -14.21
CA TYR A 94 2.92 21.90 -14.74
C TYR A 94 1.85 22.63 -13.93
N LEU A 95 1.89 22.54 -12.61
CA LEU A 95 0.92 23.20 -11.73
C LEU A 95 0.97 24.72 -11.84
N ARG A 96 2.20 25.31 -11.88
CA ARG A 96 2.36 26.76 -12.10
C ARG A 96 1.78 27.19 -13.44
N LEU A 97 2.03 26.45 -14.52
CA LEU A 97 1.49 26.73 -15.85
C LEU A 97 -0.03 26.50 -15.92
N ARG A 98 -0.51 25.43 -15.29
CA ARG A 98 -1.96 25.16 -15.15
C ARG A 98 -2.69 26.36 -14.54
N ARG A 99 -2.16 26.93 -13.48
CA ARG A 99 -2.71 28.12 -12.82
C ARG A 99 -2.62 29.35 -13.72
N THR A 100 -1.45 29.62 -14.30
CA THR A 100 -1.19 30.81 -15.11
C THR A 100 -2.06 30.84 -16.38
N PHE A 101 -2.15 29.72 -17.08
CA PHE A 101 -2.91 29.61 -18.34
C PHE A 101 -4.33 29.07 -18.14
N ARG A 102 -4.78 28.88 -16.90
CA ARG A 102 -6.11 28.37 -16.55
C ARG A 102 -6.46 27.09 -17.33
N LEU A 103 -5.52 26.15 -17.39
CA LEU A 103 -5.74 24.89 -18.08
C LEU A 103 -6.95 24.15 -17.47
N ARG A 104 -7.75 23.51 -18.31
CA ARG A 104 -8.98 22.81 -17.89
C ARG A 104 -8.74 21.40 -17.35
N SER A 105 -7.50 20.96 -17.25
CA SER A 105 -7.16 19.66 -16.66
C SER A 105 -7.58 19.59 -15.20
N ALA A 106 -8.30 18.55 -14.80
CA ALA A 106 -8.53 18.25 -13.40
C ALA A 106 -7.24 17.73 -12.75
N LEU A 107 -6.92 18.17 -11.55
CA LEU A 107 -5.82 17.65 -10.75
C LEU A 107 -6.36 16.69 -9.70
N VAL A 108 -5.94 15.44 -9.77
CA VAL A 108 -6.30 14.40 -8.80
C VAL A 108 -5.04 13.97 -8.05
N THR A 109 -4.95 14.36 -6.78
CA THR A 109 -3.79 14.07 -5.93
C THR A 109 -4.10 12.92 -4.98
N TYR A 110 -3.19 11.94 -4.93
CA TYR A 110 -3.27 10.78 -4.02
C TYR A 110 -2.16 10.85 -2.98
N VAL A 111 -2.54 10.93 -1.72
CA VAL A 111 -1.60 10.98 -0.59
C VAL A 111 -1.50 9.58 0.03
N VAL A 112 -0.29 9.03 0.04
CA VAL A 112 -0.03 7.63 0.47
C VAL A 112 0.79 7.52 1.75
N THR A 113 1.19 8.66 2.32
CA THR A 113 2.02 8.71 3.54
C THR A 113 1.49 9.72 4.52
N MET A 114 1.68 9.47 5.82
CA MET A 114 1.36 10.44 6.85
C MET A 114 2.14 11.74 6.63
N VAL A 115 1.46 12.87 6.78
CA VAL A 115 2.06 14.20 6.63
C VAL A 115 2.57 14.77 7.94
N LYS A 116 2.06 14.28 9.09
CA LYS A 116 2.28 14.86 10.42
C LYS A 116 3.72 14.83 10.91
N ASP A 117 4.49 13.79 10.55
CA ASP A 117 5.82 13.52 11.13
C ASP A 117 6.95 13.58 10.10
N ARG A 118 6.74 14.25 8.97
CA ARG A 118 7.74 14.41 7.92
C ARG A 118 7.76 15.82 7.34
N LEU A 119 8.88 16.17 6.74
CA LEU A 119 8.96 17.40 5.96
C LEU A 119 8.10 17.27 4.69
N VAL A 120 7.16 18.17 4.53
CA VAL A 120 6.31 18.28 3.34
C VAL A 120 6.99 19.25 2.37
N SER A 121 7.16 18.84 1.12
CA SER A 121 7.81 19.69 0.11
C SER A 121 6.89 20.82 -0.34
N PRO A 122 7.45 21.98 -0.79
CA PRO A 122 6.62 23.06 -1.36
C PRO A 122 5.75 22.61 -2.53
N VAL A 123 6.24 21.66 -3.34
CA VAL A 123 5.49 21.10 -4.48
C VAL A 123 4.33 20.23 -4.02
N GLU A 124 4.49 19.52 -2.92
CA GLU A 124 3.40 18.75 -2.30
C GLU A 124 2.31 19.68 -1.77
N VAL A 125 2.70 20.73 -1.03
CA VAL A 125 1.76 21.77 -0.57
C VAL A 125 1.00 22.39 -1.75
N LEU A 126 1.71 22.71 -2.82
CA LEU A 126 1.10 23.25 -4.05
C LEU A 126 0.13 22.25 -4.67
N SER A 127 0.52 20.95 -4.76
CA SER A 127 -0.31 19.91 -5.33
C SER A 127 -1.59 19.70 -4.53
N VAL A 128 -1.50 19.67 -3.20
CA VAL A 128 -2.66 19.52 -2.33
C VAL A 128 -3.61 20.70 -2.47
N ASN A 129 -3.09 21.94 -2.40
CA ASN A 129 -3.91 23.16 -2.45
C ASN A 129 -4.56 23.42 -3.82
N GLU A 130 -3.96 22.93 -4.91
CA GLU A 130 -4.47 23.11 -6.28
C GLU A 130 -5.31 21.91 -6.75
N SER A 131 -5.49 20.87 -5.92
CA SER A 131 -6.24 19.67 -6.27
C SER A 131 -7.73 19.95 -6.45
N ASP A 132 -8.29 19.42 -7.54
CA ASP A 132 -9.74 19.38 -7.75
C ASP A 132 -10.36 18.18 -7.00
N VAL A 133 -9.58 17.13 -6.82
CA VAL A 133 -9.92 15.96 -5.99
C VAL A 133 -8.69 15.52 -5.20
N LEU A 134 -8.88 15.36 -3.91
CA LEU A 134 -7.87 14.91 -2.96
C LEU A 134 -8.26 13.54 -2.41
N VAL A 135 -7.33 12.58 -2.44
CA VAL A 135 -7.57 11.22 -2.00
C VAL A 135 -6.47 10.77 -1.04
N GLY A 136 -6.84 10.22 0.11
CA GLY A 136 -5.94 9.54 1.02
C GLY A 136 -6.04 8.01 0.86
N ASN A 137 -4.94 7.28 1.11
CA ASN A 137 -4.93 5.81 0.98
C ASN A 137 -5.45 5.05 2.21
N SER A 138 -5.83 5.75 3.26
CA SER A 138 -6.47 5.20 4.46
C SER A 138 -7.28 6.29 5.17
N ARG A 139 -8.22 5.89 6.03
CA ARG A 139 -8.98 6.86 6.86
C ARG A 139 -8.04 7.71 7.72
N PHE A 140 -6.97 7.09 8.23
CA PHE A 140 -5.99 7.80 9.04
C PHE A 140 -5.19 8.83 8.23
N VAL A 141 -4.72 8.47 7.03
CA VAL A 141 -4.04 9.43 6.13
C VAL A 141 -4.99 10.54 5.70
N THR A 142 -6.22 10.21 5.32
CA THR A 142 -7.26 11.21 4.98
C THR A 142 -7.43 12.24 6.08
N GLN A 143 -7.64 11.80 7.33
CA GLN A 143 -7.79 12.68 8.48
C GLN A 143 -6.54 13.56 8.70
N THR A 144 -5.33 12.98 8.62
CA THR A 144 -4.09 13.75 8.80
C THR A 144 -3.85 14.78 7.70
N VAL A 145 -4.31 14.52 6.47
CA VAL A 145 -4.26 15.48 5.35
C VAL A 145 -5.22 16.63 5.60
N GLU A 146 -6.46 16.34 6.01
CA GLU A 146 -7.46 17.36 6.34
C GLU A 146 -6.99 18.29 7.46
N GLU A 147 -6.45 17.71 8.53
CA GLU A 147 -5.94 18.47 9.69
C GLU A 147 -4.71 19.30 9.33
N TYR A 148 -3.72 18.73 8.65
CA TYR A 148 -2.43 19.38 8.38
C TYR A 148 -2.53 20.51 7.36
N PHE A 149 -3.28 20.28 6.26
CA PHE A 149 -3.45 21.27 5.19
C PHE A 149 -4.67 22.18 5.38
N ASN A 150 -5.48 21.95 6.42
CA ASN A 150 -6.74 22.66 6.65
C ASN A 150 -7.65 22.62 5.41
N VAL A 151 -7.79 21.44 4.82
CA VAL A 151 -8.65 21.18 3.67
C VAL A 151 -9.82 20.30 4.10
N SER A 152 -10.91 20.33 3.34
CA SER A 152 -12.09 19.49 3.58
C SER A 152 -12.36 18.60 2.37
N SER A 153 -13.17 17.57 2.59
CA SER A 153 -13.63 16.66 1.53
C SER A 153 -12.51 15.86 0.86
N VAL A 154 -11.57 15.32 1.66
CA VAL A 154 -10.60 14.34 1.18
C VAL A 154 -11.30 12.98 1.07
N GLU A 155 -11.28 12.38 -0.12
CA GLU A 155 -11.84 11.06 -0.35
C GLU A 155 -10.87 9.97 0.17
N THR A 156 -11.39 8.81 0.56
CA THR A 156 -10.55 7.67 0.94
C THR A 156 -10.66 6.57 -0.12
N ILE A 157 -9.55 6.25 -0.78
CA ILE A 157 -9.45 5.08 -1.66
C ILE A 157 -8.22 4.28 -1.20
N TYR A 158 -8.45 3.08 -0.74
CA TYR A 158 -7.41 2.22 -0.19
C TYR A 158 -6.42 1.73 -1.25
N ASP A 159 -5.23 1.31 -0.81
CA ASP A 159 -4.37 0.50 -1.67
C ASP A 159 -4.97 -0.90 -1.81
N GLY A 160 -4.88 -1.46 -3.01
CA GLY A 160 -5.48 -2.76 -3.31
C GLY A 160 -4.56 -3.95 -2.96
N ILE A 161 -5.15 -5.14 -2.97
CA ILE A 161 -4.48 -6.42 -2.74
C ILE A 161 -4.52 -7.24 -4.02
N ASP A 162 -3.40 -7.84 -4.42
CA ASP A 162 -3.37 -8.82 -5.51
C ASP A 162 -3.92 -10.17 -5.02
N THR A 163 -5.20 -10.39 -5.25
CA THR A 163 -5.91 -11.62 -4.84
C THR A 163 -5.47 -12.87 -5.61
N ARG A 164 -4.62 -12.74 -6.65
CA ARG A 164 -4.01 -13.88 -7.35
C ARG A 164 -2.80 -14.42 -6.61
N ALA A 165 -2.06 -13.56 -5.91
CA ALA A 165 -0.92 -13.92 -5.09
C ALA A 165 -1.34 -14.20 -3.63
N PHE A 166 -2.32 -13.45 -3.11
CA PHE A 166 -2.79 -13.49 -1.73
C PHE A 166 -4.25 -13.94 -1.69
N TYR A 167 -4.48 -15.18 -1.29
CA TYR A 167 -5.78 -15.85 -1.20
C TYR A 167 -5.78 -16.85 -0.04
N PRO A 168 -6.94 -17.22 0.49
CA PRO A 168 -6.99 -18.18 1.61
C PRO A 168 -6.53 -19.57 1.17
N PRO A 169 -5.96 -20.40 2.07
CA PRO A 169 -5.57 -21.77 1.74
C PRO A 169 -6.79 -22.58 1.29
N VAL A 170 -6.60 -23.38 0.23
CA VAL A 170 -7.66 -24.25 -0.32
C VAL A 170 -7.99 -25.39 0.65
N ASP A 171 -6.98 -25.94 1.33
CA ASP A 171 -7.15 -26.97 2.34
C ASP A 171 -6.96 -26.39 3.73
N SER A 172 -7.96 -26.60 4.60
CA SER A 172 -7.96 -26.08 5.97
C SER A 172 -7.03 -26.85 6.92
N ASN A 173 -5.82 -27.21 6.47
CA ASN A 173 -4.81 -27.86 7.31
C ASN A 173 -4.17 -26.91 8.34
N ARG A 174 -4.61 -25.64 8.38
CA ARG A 174 -4.26 -24.72 9.48
C ARG A 174 -4.76 -25.28 10.80
N GLY A 175 -3.87 -25.32 11.79
CA GLY A 175 -4.17 -25.84 13.13
C GLY A 175 -4.16 -27.36 13.25
N GLN A 176 -3.75 -28.12 12.21
CA GLN A 176 -3.43 -29.56 12.30
C GLN A 176 -1.93 -29.83 12.52
N ARG A 177 -1.11 -28.73 12.50
CA ARG A 177 0.32 -28.82 12.78
C ARG A 177 0.54 -29.01 14.27
N GLU A 178 1.60 -29.69 14.63
CA GLU A 178 2.02 -29.88 16.02
C GLU A 178 2.37 -28.52 16.70
N ARG A 179 2.82 -27.55 15.92
CA ARG A 179 3.23 -26.22 16.41
C ARG A 179 2.53 -25.14 15.62
N LEU A 180 2.03 -24.13 16.34
CA LEU A 180 1.53 -22.89 15.74
C LEU A 180 2.66 -22.08 15.11
N SER A 181 2.35 -21.36 14.05
CA SER A 181 3.29 -20.48 13.35
C SER A 181 2.79 -19.06 13.31
N ILE A 182 3.60 -18.13 13.81
CA ILE A 182 3.41 -16.67 13.71
C ILE A 182 4.31 -16.14 12.59
N PHE A 183 3.74 -15.41 11.67
CA PHE A 183 4.45 -14.84 10.54
C PHE A 183 4.58 -13.32 10.67
N TYR A 184 5.71 -12.79 10.22
CA TYR A 184 5.97 -11.38 10.02
C TYR A 184 6.53 -11.17 8.62
N ALA A 185 6.13 -10.08 7.96
CA ALA A 185 6.75 -9.61 6.73
C ALA A 185 6.91 -8.09 6.73
N GLY A 186 8.10 -7.64 6.42
CA GLY A 186 8.43 -6.21 6.35
C GLY A 186 9.93 -5.96 6.39
N SER A 187 10.35 -4.72 6.09
CA SER A 187 11.74 -4.32 6.24
C SER A 187 12.18 -4.39 7.71
N PHE A 188 13.45 -4.73 7.95
CA PHE A 188 14.02 -4.75 9.30
C PHE A 188 14.59 -3.36 9.63
N GLN A 189 13.69 -2.45 10.01
CA GLN A 189 13.96 -1.07 10.41
C GLN A 189 13.48 -0.85 11.84
N GLY A 190 14.07 0.06 12.59
CA GLY A 190 13.73 0.31 13.99
C GLY A 190 12.23 0.53 14.23
N ARG A 191 11.54 1.29 13.35
CA ARG A 191 10.09 1.52 13.42
C ARG A 191 9.22 0.27 13.27
N LYS A 192 9.75 -0.79 12.66
CA LYS A 192 9.05 -2.08 12.48
C LYS A 192 9.11 -2.98 13.71
N ARG A 193 10.01 -2.67 14.67
CA ARG A 193 10.13 -3.31 15.99
C ARG A 193 10.25 -4.84 15.93
N VAL A 194 11.06 -5.34 14.97
CA VAL A 194 11.30 -6.79 14.84
C VAL A 194 11.89 -7.40 16.10
N SER A 195 12.69 -6.62 16.86
CA SER A 195 13.22 -7.03 18.17
C SER A 195 12.11 -7.42 19.17
N LEU A 196 10.93 -6.77 19.12
CA LEU A 196 9.78 -7.17 19.92
C LEU A 196 9.28 -8.57 19.52
N ILE A 197 9.26 -8.90 18.23
CA ILE A 197 8.87 -10.23 17.75
C ILE A 197 9.83 -11.30 18.29
N ILE A 198 11.14 -11.01 18.34
CA ILE A 198 12.14 -11.93 18.92
C ILE A 198 11.89 -12.15 20.42
N ARG A 199 11.53 -11.09 21.15
CA ARG A 199 11.16 -11.24 22.57
C ARG A 199 9.92 -12.11 22.76
N GLN A 200 8.92 -11.98 21.87
CA GLN A 200 7.74 -12.85 21.88
C GLN A 200 8.11 -14.30 21.56
N ALA A 201 9.06 -14.52 20.66
CA ALA A 201 9.55 -15.87 20.36
C ALA A 201 10.25 -16.53 21.55
N ALA A 202 11.02 -15.76 22.33
CA ALA A 202 11.62 -16.24 23.56
C ALA A 202 10.56 -16.61 24.62
N ARG A 203 9.47 -15.82 24.71
CA ARG A 203 8.35 -16.03 25.64
C ARG A 203 7.49 -17.22 25.25
N LEU A 204 7.37 -17.53 23.96
CA LEU A 204 6.51 -18.58 23.38
C LEU A 204 7.34 -19.68 22.69
N PRO A 205 8.16 -20.47 23.40
CA PRO A 205 9.09 -21.44 22.80
C PRO A 205 8.39 -22.58 22.07
N ALA A 206 7.10 -22.82 22.32
CA ALA A 206 6.28 -23.83 21.64
C ALA A 206 5.66 -23.31 20.33
N VAL A 207 5.83 -22.03 19.97
CA VAL A 207 5.31 -21.39 18.76
C VAL A 207 6.46 -21.07 17.83
N ASP A 208 6.32 -21.32 16.54
CA ASP A 208 7.33 -21.01 15.55
C ASP A 208 7.13 -19.57 15.02
N PHE A 209 8.21 -18.83 14.89
CA PHE A 209 8.21 -17.47 14.36
C PHE A 209 8.99 -17.43 13.03
N ARG A 210 8.32 -17.02 11.97
CA ARG A 210 8.87 -16.95 10.62
C ARG A 210 8.90 -15.49 10.15
N LEU A 211 10.10 -14.96 9.90
CA LEU A 211 10.32 -13.55 9.66
C LEU A 211 10.84 -13.30 8.26
N ALA A 212 10.04 -12.67 7.40
CA ALA A 212 10.39 -12.31 6.04
C ALA A 212 10.77 -10.82 5.94
N GLY A 213 11.88 -10.54 5.29
CA GLY A 213 12.39 -9.19 5.04
C GLY A 213 13.88 -9.08 5.21
N LYS A 214 14.39 -7.89 4.98
CA LYS A 214 15.78 -7.47 5.16
C LYS A 214 15.84 -6.04 5.68
N GLY A 215 16.95 -5.64 6.25
CA GLY A 215 17.18 -4.28 6.69
C GLY A 215 18.31 -4.18 7.71
N GLU A 216 18.56 -2.97 8.17
CA GLU A 216 19.65 -2.62 9.09
C GLU A 216 19.53 -3.31 10.46
N GLU A 217 18.30 -3.65 10.88
CA GLU A 217 18.03 -4.33 12.16
C GLU A 217 18.11 -5.88 12.06
N GLU A 218 18.44 -6.45 10.88
CA GLU A 218 18.45 -7.91 10.73
C GLU A 218 19.52 -8.57 11.60
N GLU A 219 20.76 -8.08 11.53
CA GLU A 219 21.86 -8.63 12.32
C GLU A 219 21.67 -8.41 13.83
N PRO A 220 21.27 -7.21 14.31
CA PRO A 220 20.84 -7.02 15.70
C PRO A 220 19.76 -8.01 16.16
N CYS A 221 18.75 -8.28 15.33
CA CYS A 221 17.68 -9.23 15.67
C CYS A 221 18.19 -10.68 15.73
N ARG A 222 19.09 -11.09 14.84
CA ARG A 222 19.73 -12.43 14.88
C ARG A 222 20.54 -12.60 16.16
N LYS A 223 21.32 -11.59 16.54
CA LYS A 223 22.10 -11.59 17.77
C LYS A 223 21.18 -11.69 19.00
N LEU A 224 20.12 -10.88 19.06
CA LEU A 224 19.13 -10.93 20.13
C LEU A 224 18.47 -12.31 20.26
N ALA A 225 18.13 -12.95 19.14
CA ALA A 225 17.56 -14.28 19.13
C ALA A 225 18.53 -15.32 19.71
N ALA A 226 19.82 -15.22 19.38
CA ALA A 226 20.86 -16.09 19.94
C ALA A 226 21.06 -15.84 21.44
N GLU A 227 21.14 -14.58 21.88
CA GLU A 227 21.29 -14.19 23.29
C GLU A 227 20.11 -14.69 24.14
N LEU A 228 18.89 -14.65 23.61
CA LEU A 228 17.68 -15.16 24.29
C LEU A 228 17.48 -16.67 24.13
N GLY A 229 18.37 -17.37 23.43
CA GLY A 229 18.30 -18.81 23.22
C GLY A 229 17.12 -19.26 22.36
N CYS A 230 16.57 -18.41 21.48
CA CYS A 230 15.45 -18.73 20.61
C CYS A 230 15.85 -19.80 19.60
N ARG A 231 15.18 -20.98 19.61
CA ARG A 231 15.33 -22.05 18.63
C ARG A 231 14.14 -22.13 17.65
N ASN A 232 13.15 -21.29 17.84
CA ASN A 232 11.87 -21.25 17.17
C ASN A 232 11.74 -20.02 16.25
N VAL A 233 12.85 -19.39 15.85
CA VAL A 233 12.86 -18.25 14.93
C VAL A 233 13.54 -18.62 13.63
N ALA A 234 12.85 -18.41 12.50
CA ALA A 234 13.41 -18.56 11.16
C ALA A 234 13.42 -17.21 10.43
N PHE A 235 14.61 -16.79 9.99
CA PHE A 235 14.79 -15.60 9.15
C PHE A 235 14.81 -16.03 7.68
N LEU A 236 13.79 -15.63 6.92
CA LEU A 236 13.53 -16.09 5.55
C LEU A 236 14.16 -15.19 4.47
N GLY A 237 14.69 -14.03 4.88
CA GLY A 237 15.18 -13.03 3.94
C GLY A 237 14.05 -12.38 3.15
N HIS A 238 14.40 -11.78 2.00
CA HIS A 238 13.41 -11.16 1.11
C HIS A 238 12.68 -12.23 0.30
N LEU A 239 11.34 -12.16 0.31
CA LEU A 239 10.48 -13.05 -0.46
C LEU A 239 9.82 -12.27 -1.61
N ASN A 240 9.68 -12.91 -2.77
CA ASN A 240 8.83 -12.39 -3.84
C ASN A 240 7.34 -12.58 -3.48
N PRO A 241 6.39 -11.94 -4.19
CA PRO A 241 4.97 -11.99 -3.84
C PRO A 241 4.38 -13.41 -3.78
N SER A 242 4.81 -14.34 -4.65
CA SER A 242 4.34 -15.73 -4.63
C SER A 242 4.79 -16.46 -3.36
N ALA A 243 6.09 -16.43 -3.07
CA ALA A 243 6.66 -17.05 -1.87
C ALA A 243 6.11 -16.40 -0.57
N LEU A 244 5.89 -15.08 -0.59
CA LEU A 244 5.25 -14.38 0.52
C LEU A 244 3.83 -14.87 0.77
N GLY A 245 3.03 -15.03 -0.30
CA GLY A 245 1.68 -15.60 -0.22
C GLY A 245 1.67 -17.04 0.29
N GLU A 246 2.65 -17.88 -0.12
CA GLU A 246 2.80 -19.25 0.37
C GLU A 246 3.09 -19.30 1.88
N GLU A 247 4.02 -18.46 2.35
CA GLU A 247 4.34 -18.36 3.78
C GLU A 247 3.14 -17.85 4.60
N MET A 248 2.40 -16.86 4.10
CA MET A 248 1.18 -16.38 4.74
C MET A 248 0.11 -17.47 4.81
N ARG A 249 -0.11 -18.24 3.73
CA ARG A 249 -1.07 -19.37 3.75
C ARG A 249 -0.64 -20.47 4.70
N ALA A 250 0.66 -20.62 4.90
CA ALA A 250 1.22 -21.63 5.78
C ALA A 250 1.19 -21.23 7.27
N ALA A 251 1.09 -19.97 7.61
CA ALA A 251 1.08 -19.48 8.99
C ALA A 251 -0.32 -19.53 9.63
N ASP A 252 -0.37 -19.42 10.96
CA ASP A 252 -1.61 -19.37 11.74
C ASP A 252 -2.00 -17.96 12.19
N LEU A 253 -1.01 -17.10 12.41
CA LEU A 253 -1.18 -15.72 12.88
C LEU A 253 -0.21 -14.79 12.14
N PHE A 254 -0.57 -13.52 12.06
CA PHE A 254 0.31 -12.44 11.59
C PHE A 254 0.59 -11.46 12.72
N LEU A 255 1.87 -11.15 12.97
CA LEU A 255 2.27 -10.17 13.98
C LEU A 255 2.96 -8.98 13.33
N PHE A 256 2.42 -7.78 13.53
CA PHE A 256 2.95 -6.56 12.90
C PHE A 256 3.05 -5.40 13.92
N PRO A 257 4.12 -5.34 14.72
CA PRO A 257 4.27 -4.35 15.81
C PRO A 257 4.81 -3.00 15.35
N SER A 258 4.71 -2.66 14.07
CA SER A 258 5.18 -1.38 13.51
C SER A 258 4.49 -0.18 14.17
N VAL A 259 5.24 0.88 14.42
CA VAL A 259 4.74 2.10 15.10
C VAL A 259 4.54 3.29 14.15
N LEU A 260 4.95 3.17 12.89
CA LEU A 260 4.84 4.26 11.92
C LEU A 260 4.56 3.69 10.52
N GLU A 261 3.31 3.84 10.06
CA GLU A 261 2.84 3.41 8.74
C GLU A 261 1.78 4.39 8.19
N GLY A 262 1.68 4.46 6.86
CA GLY A 262 0.53 5.08 6.20
C GLY A 262 -0.60 4.05 6.07
N HIS A 263 -0.48 3.14 5.10
CA HIS A 263 -1.42 2.03 4.86
C HIS A 263 -0.62 0.76 4.50
N PRO A 264 -0.21 -0.04 5.50
CA PRO A 264 0.70 -1.17 5.28
C PRO A 264 0.01 -2.32 4.54
N GLN A 265 0.24 -2.42 3.23
CA GLN A 265 -0.38 -3.43 2.34
C GLN A 265 -0.21 -4.87 2.84
N VAL A 266 0.87 -5.15 3.58
CA VAL A 266 1.14 -6.47 4.14
C VAL A 266 0.04 -6.95 5.11
N LEU A 267 -0.66 -6.04 5.80
CA LEU A 267 -1.80 -6.37 6.66
C LEU A 267 -3.01 -6.83 5.81
N GLY A 268 -3.26 -6.17 4.70
CA GLY A 268 -4.29 -6.59 3.75
C GLY A 268 -3.95 -7.92 3.09
N GLN A 269 -2.68 -8.13 2.73
CA GLN A 269 -2.19 -9.41 2.19
C GLN A 269 -2.38 -10.55 3.20
N ALA A 270 -2.07 -10.32 4.47
CA ALA A 270 -2.30 -11.26 5.56
C ALA A 270 -3.80 -11.56 5.74
N ALA A 271 -4.65 -10.53 5.72
CA ALA A 271 -6.10 -10.69 5.81
C ALA A 271 -6.66 -11.49 4.63
N ALA A 272 -6.22 -11.23 3.38
CA ALA A 272 -6.62 -11.98 2.19
C ALA A 272 -6.19 -13.46 2.26
N CYS A 273 -5.05 -13.74 2.90
CA CYS A 273 -4.64 -15.10 3.22
C CYS A 273 -5.35 -15.70 4.44
N GLY A 274 -6.29 -15.01 5.07
CA GLY A 274 -7.03 -15.44 6.23
C GLY A 274 -6.17 -15.55 7.50
N LEU A 275 -5.20 -14.66 7.71
CA LEU A 275 -4.40 -14.62 8.93
C LEU A 275 -5.03 -13.64 9.94
N PRO A 276 -5.48 -14.12 11.10
CA PRO A 276 -5.77 -13.24 12.22
C PRO A 276 -4.52 -12.44 12.58
N THR A 277 -4.65 -11.13 12.68
CA THR A 277 -3.52 -10.22 12.81
C THR A 277 -3.47 -9.60 14.20
N VAL A 278 -2.28 -9.49 14.81
CA VAL A 278 -2.02 -8.59 15.93
C VAL A 278 -1.14 -7.46 15.45
N ALA A 279 -1.64 -6.23 15.52
CA ALA A 279 -0.93 -5.03 15.06
C ALA A 279 -1.04 -3.87 16.06
N MET A 280 -0.15 -2.86 15.93
CA MET A 280 -0.28 -1.64 16.71
C MET A 280 -1.42 -0.76 16.21
N ASN A 281 -2.13 -0.10 17.15
CA ASN A 281 -3.27 0.80 16.86
C ASN A 281 -2.84 2.25 16.56
N ILE A 282 -1.56 2.56 16.54
CA ILE A 282 -1.05 3.95 16.46
C ILE A 282 -1.48 4.65 15.15
N TYR A 283 -1.52 3.91 14.04
CA TYR A 283 -1.88 4.38 12.70
C TYR A 283 -3.24 3.85 12.23
N ARG A 284 -4.03 3.26 13.12
CA ARG A 284 -5.41 2.79 12.89
C ARG A 284 -5.57 2.03 11.56
N PRO A 285 -4.89 0.88 11.38
CA PRO A 285 -4.86 0.19 10.11
C PRO A 285 -6.24 -0.32 9.68
N ASP A 286 -6.76 0.16 8.55
CA ASP A 286 -8.08 -0.21 8.02
C ASP A 286 -8.20 -1.68 7.59
N TYR A 287 -7.08 -2.38 7.38
CA TYR A 287 -7.07 -3.81 7.06
C TYR A 287 -7.40 -4.72 8.24
N VAL A 288 -7.46 -4.19 9.47
CA VAL A 288 -7.75 -4.97 10.68
C VAL A 288 -8.96 -4.37 11.39
N GLU A 289 -10.02 -5.15 11.52
CA GLU A 289 -11.16 -4.84 12.39
C GLU A 289 -10.90 -5.45 13.77
N ASP A 290 -10.73 -4.58 14.78
CA ASP A 290 -10.37 -4.99 16.14
C ASP A 290 -11.44 -5.90 16.77
N GLY A 291 -11.00 -7.06 17.26
CA GLY A 291 -11.87 -8.09 17.83
C GLY A 291 -12.58 -8.99 16.80
N GLU A 292 -12.59 -8.63 15.51
CA GLU A 292 -13.28 -9.37 14.45
C GLU A 292 -12.31 -10.09 13.49
N THR A 293 -11.33 -9.37 12.93
CA THR A 293 -10.36 -9.95 11.97
C THR A 293 -8.97 -10.13 12.59
N GLY A 294 -8.78 -9.63 13.80
CA GLY A 294 -7.54 -9.60 14.54
C GLY A 294 -7.66 -8.68 15.74
N PHE A 295 -6.53 -8.24 16.25
CA PHE A 295 -6.48 -7.31 17.38
C PHE A 295 -5.55 -6.13 17.10
N LEU A 296 -6.01 -4.94 17.54
CA LEU A 296 -5.24 -3.71 17.53
C LEU A 296 -4.79 -3.39 18.97
N ALA A 297 -3.47 -3.37 19.20
CA ALA A 297 -2.87 -3.16 20.50
C ALA A 297 -2.35 -1.73 20.66
N GLY A 298 -2.60 -1.10 21.79
CA GLY A 298 -2.07 0.21 22.16
C GLY A 298 -0.69 0.14 22.82
N SER A 299 -0.26 -1.04 23.28
CA SER A 299 0.99 -1.25 24.00
C SER A 299 1.64 -2.61 23.70
N GLU A 300 2.89 -2.80 24.13
CA GLU A 300 3.57 -4.11 24.04
C GLU A 300 2.89 -5.16 24.91
N THR A 301 2.41 -4.77 26.10
CA THR A 301 1.69 -5.66 27.01
C THR A 301 0.40 -6.17 26.37
N GLU A 302 -0.35 -5.29 25.68
CA GLU A 302 -1.54 -5.71 24.96
C GLU A 302 -1.21 -6.64 23.79
N ILE A 303 -0.08 -6.44 23.08
CA ILE A 303 0.39 -7.41 22.07
C ILE A 303 0.57 -8.78 22.70
N GLU A 304 1.21 -8.88 23.87
CA GLU A 304 1.42 -10.14 24.59
C GLU A 304 0.11 -10.82 24.96
N GLU A 305 -0.82 -10.07 25.55
CA GLU A 305 -2.15 -10.57 25.95
C GLU A 305 -2.94 -11.08 24.74
N LYS A 306 -2.93 -10.32 23.62
CA LYS A 306 -3.65 -10.71 22.40
C LYS A 306 -3.01 -11.92 21.72
N LEU A 307 -1.69 -12.02 21.74
CA LEU A 307 -1.00 -13.21 21.23
C LEU A 307 -1.34 -14.44 22.08
N ASP A 308 -1.30 -14.34 23.42
CA ASP A 308 -1.65 -15.45 24.31
C ASP A 308 -3.08 -15.92 24.08
N LEU A 309 -4.02 -14.98 23.97
CA LEU A 309 -5.42 -15.30 23.67
C LEU A 309 -5.56 -16.04 22.33
N LEU A 310 -4.88 -15.57 21.28
CA LEU A 310 -4.94 -16.21 19.96
C LEU A 310 -4.20 -17.55 19.94
N VAL A 311 -3.07 -17.70 20.63
CA VAL A 311 -2.33 -18.97 20.72
C VAL A 311 -3.18 -20.02 21.43
N ALA A 312 -3.85 -19.67 22.51
CA ALA A 312 -4.66 -20.60 23.30
C ALA A 312 -6.01 -20.97 22.64
N ASN A 313 -6.58 -20.11 21.80
CA ASN A 313 -7.97 -20.28 21.34
C ASN A 313 -8.06 -20.55 19.83
N ARG A 314 -8.17 -21.84 19.47
CA ARG A 314 -8.30 -22.30 18.07
C ARG A 314 -9.59 -21.81 17.40
N GLU A 315 -10.71 -21.82 18.13
CA GLU A 315 -12.01 -21.41 17.58
C GLU A 315 -12.02 -19.92 17.25
N LEU A 316 -11.43 -19.11 18.13
CA LEU A 316 -11.26 -17.67 17.89
C LEU A 316 -10.42 -17.41 16.63
N ARG A 317 -9.28 -18.12 16.47
CA ARG A 317 -8.46 -18.02 15.25
C ARG A 317 -9.26 -18.38 14.00
N ALA A 318 -10.03 -19.46 14.02
CA ALA A 318 -10.83 -19.90 12.87
C ALA A 318 -11.91 -18.87 12.51
N ARG A 319 -12.61 -18.32 13.50
CA ARG A 319 -13.62 -17.25 13.30
C ARG A 319 -12.98 -16.00 12.71
N MET A 320 -11.88 -15.53 13.30
CA MET A 320 -11.18 -14.35 12.82
C MET A 320 -10.58 -14.54 11.43
N SER A 321 -10.08 -15.75 11.13
CA SER A 321 -9.58 -16.10 9.80
C SER A 321 -10.66 -15.95 8.72
N ALA A 322 -11.86 -16.47 8.96
CA ALA A 322 -12.98 -16.34 8.03
C ALA A 322 -13.42 -14.86 7.86
N ALA A 323 -13.47 -14.11 8.96
CA ALA A 323 -13.79 -12.70 8.94
C ALA A 323 -12.74 -11.88 8.18
N ALA A 324 -11.44 -12.17 8.36
CA ALA A 324 -10.35 -11.49 7.69
C ALA A 324 -10.42 -11.66 6.16
N VAL A 325 -10.69 -12.87 5.66
CA VAL A 325 -10.89 -13.13 4.22
C VAL A 325 -12.03 -12.28 3.67
N LYS A 326 -13.18 -12.29 4.33
CA LYS A 326 -14.35 -11.50 3.93
C LYS A 326 -14.06 -10.00 3.94
N HIS A 327 -13.37 -9.52 4.97
CA HIS A 327 -12.97 -8.11 5.08
C HIS A 327 -12.01 -7.70 3.95
N ALA A 328 -11.07 -8.58 3.56
CA ALA A 328 -10.10 -8.32 2.51
C ALA A 328 -10.72 -8.16 1.11
N GLU A 329 -11.90 -8.71 0.84
CA GLU A 329 -12.57 -8.61 -0.47
C GLU A 329 -12.80 -7.17 -0.92
N GLN A 330 -13.04 -6.26 0.02
CA GLN A 330 -13.26 -4.84 -0.29
C GLN A 330 -12.00 -4.13 -0.80
N PHE A 331 -10.82 -4.70 -0.56
CA PHE A 331 -9.54 -4.15 -0.97
C PHE A 331 -8.96 -4.82 -2.22
N SER A 332 -9.73 -5.61 -2.99
CA SER A 332 -9.24 -6.16 -4.24
C SER A 332 -8.91 -5.04 -5.24
N TRP A 333 -7.81 -5.18 -6.00
CA TRP A 333 -7.43 -4.19 -7.02
C TRP A 333 -8.55 -3.94 -8.04
N ASP A 334 -9.37 -4.94 -8.37
CA ASP A 334 -10.47 -4.75 -9.33
C ASP A 334 -11.52 -3.79 -8.77
N ARG A 335 -11.87 -3.91 -7.49
CA ARG A 335 -12.81 -2.99 -6.82
C ARG A 335 -12.20 -1.60 -6.66
N ILE A 336 -10.94 -1.51 -6.22
CA ILE A 336 -10.23 -0.25 -6.03
C ILE A 336 -10.08 0.51 -7.36
N ALA A 337 -9.74 -0.18 -8.46
CA ALA A 337 -9.66 0.44 -9.78
C ALA A 337 -11.02 0.95 -10.28
N GLY A 338 -12.12 0.28 -9.93
CA GLY A 338 -13.48 0.76 -10.16
C GLY A 338 -13.75 2.10 -9.48
N GLN A 339 -13.40 2.22 -8.19
CA GLN A 339 -13.52 3.48 -7.44
C GLN A 339 -12.68 4.61 -8.06
N TRP A 340 -11.46 4.29 -8.47
CA TRP A 340 -10.62 5.26 -9.20
C TRP A 340 -11.24 5.70 -10.52
N ALA A 341 -11.85 4.79 -11.30
CA ALA A 341 -12.53 5.14 -12.54
C ALA A 341 -13.66 6.15 -12.28
N GLU A 342 -14.48 5.93 -11.25
CA GLU A 342 -15.56 6.84 -10.86
C GLU A 342 -15.03 8.23 -10.44
N VAL A 343 -13.98 8.27 -9.63
CA VAL A 343 -13.34 9.52 -9.19
C VAL A 343 -12.76 10.29 -10.37
N LEU A 344 -12.06 9.63 -11.29
CA LEU A 344 -11.49 10.26 -12.48
C LEU A 344 -12.58 10.82 -13.40
N GLU A 345 -13.68 10.08 -13.62
CA GLU A 345 -14.84 10.57 -14.38
C GLU A 345 -15.51 11.77 -13.69
N ALA A 346 -15.68 11.73 -12.37
CA ALA A 346 -16.27 12.81 -11.59
C ALA A 346 -15.40 14.08 -11.61
N ALA A 347 -14.07 13.94 -11.50
CA ALA A 347 -13.12 15.04 -11.57
C ALA A 347 -13.24 15.84 -12.89
N VAL A 348 -13.36 15.11 -14.02
CA VAL A 348 -13.56 15.74 -15.34
C VAL A 348 -14.89 16.49 -15.40
N LYS A 349 -15.97 15.90 -14.88
CA LYS A 349 -17.31 16.53 -14.86
C LYS A 349 -17.29 17.82 -14.03
N ARG A 350 -16.71 17.81 -12.83
CA ARG A 350 -16.58 18.99 -11.95
C ARG A 350 -15.81 20.12 -12.63
N ARG A 351 -14.80 19.80 -13.45
CA ARG A 351 -13.94 20.79 -14.10
C ARG A 351 -14.52 21.38 -15.38
N ARG A 352 -15.45 20.66 -16.03
CA ARG A 352 -16.12 21.11 -17.29
C ARG A 352 -17.42 21.88 -17.06
N GLY A 353 -18.10 21.68 -15.91
CA GLY A 353 -19.26 22.43 -15.46
C GLY A 353 -18.85 23.75 -14.81
#